data_7fdb82b7acd54e3122d2041a186138d0
#
_entry.id   7fdb82b7acd54e3122d2041a186138d0
#
_cell.length_a   1.000
_cell.length_b   1.000
_cell.length_c   1.000
_cell.angle_alpha   90.00
_cell.angle_beta   90.00
_cell.angle_gamma   90.00
#
_symmetry.space_group_name_H-M   'P 1'
#
loop_
_entity.id
_entity.type
_entity.pdbx_description
1 polymer ?
#
loop_
_entity_poly.entity_id
_entity_poly.type
_entity_poly.pdbx_seq_one_letter_code
_entity_poly.pdbx_strand_id
1 'polypeptide(L)'
;MAPEESPGGMQINRVFEQAPDAISLYADFAQVIGTGNEVVLQFYETIPGTPGPGGQIQMVRTRLRATITVSIPHAINIGGLLMKQAEKPPARPQAKHGEERP
;
A
#
# COMPACT_ATOMS: atom_id res chain seq x y z
N MET A 1 30.12 4.93 -1.00
CA MET A 1 29.98 5.62 -1.26
C MET A 1 29.19 6.08 -1.02
N ALA A 2 29.14 6.05 -0.90
CA ALA A 2 28.72 6.62 -0.99
C ALA A 2 28.08 7.02 -1.50
N PRO A 3 27.81 6.95 -1.53
CA PRO A 3 27.38 7.38 -2.09
C PRO A 3 27.01 7.83 -2.66
N GLU A 4 26.77 7.51 -2.82
CA GLU A 4 26.72 8.18 -3.56
C GLU A 4 26.82 9.29 -3.40
N GLU A 5 27.38 9.32 -3.02
CA GLU A 5 27.63 10.63 -3.00
C GLU A 5 28.00 11.15 -4.26
N SER A 6 27.53 12.25 -4.54
CA SER A 6 27.81 12.83 -5.82
C SER A 6 29.16 13.49 -5.81
N PRO A 7 30.01 13.18 -6.74
CA PRO A 7 31.27 13.87 -6.84
C PRO A 7 31.01 15.35 -7.09
N GLY A 8 31.86 16.16 -6.55
CA GLY A 8 31.74 17.58 -6.78
C GLY A 8 30.68 18.25 -5.97
N GLY A 9 30.11 17.54 -5.04
CA GLY A 9 29.13 18.17 -4.18
C GLY A 9 27.78 18.41 -4.81
N MET A 10 27.50 17.74 -5.93
CA MET A 10 26.19 17.87 -6.52
C MET A 10 25.13 17.39 -5.54
N GLN A 11 24.08 18.16 -5.39
CA GLN A 11 23.00 17.83 -4.48
C GLN A 11 21.75 17.53 -5.27
N ILE A 12 20.98 16.58 -4.76
CA ILE A 12 19.70 16.21 -5.35
C ILE A 12 18.63 16.63 -4.37
N ASN A 13 17.79 17.55 -4.80
CA ASN A 13 16.66 18.00 -4.00
C ASN A 13 15.43 17.26 -4.46
N ARG A 14 14.71 16.68 -3.50
CA ARG A 14 13.51 15.93 -3.83
C ARG A 14 12.30 16.80 -3.56
N VAL A 15 11.50 16.97 -4.59
CA VAL A 15 10.29 17.76 -4.50
C VAL A 15 9.12 16.81 -4.69
N PHE A 16 8.16 16.87 -3.78
CA PHE A 16 6.98 16.03 -3.87
C PHE A 16 5.87 16.77 -4.57
N GLU A 17 5.35 16.16 -5.61
CA GLU A 17 4.28 16.73 -6.40
C GLU A 17 3.18 15.71 -6.53
N GLN A 18 1.98 16.18 -6.75
CA GLN A 18 0.85 15.30 -7.00
C GLN A 18 0.46 15.42 -8.45
N ALA A 19 0.57 14.33 -9.19
CA ALA A 19 0.14 14.32 -10.58
C ALA A 19 -1.36 14.52 -10.65
N PRO A 20 -1.86 15.19 -11.71
CA PRO A 20 -3.30 15.39 -11.82
C PRO A 20 -4.11 14.10 -11.85
N ASP A 21 -3.49 13.01 -12.35
CA ASP A 21 -4.17 11.73 -12.42
C ASP A 21 -3.84 10.82 -11.25
N ALA A 22 -3.22 11.35 -10.20
CA ALA A 22 -3.00 10.56 -8.99
C ALA A 22 -4.34 10.19 -8.39
N ILE A 23 -4.45 8.94 -7.94
CA ILE A 23 -5.70 8.45 -7.38
C ILE A 23 -5.48 8.00 -5.96
N SER A 24 -6.56 7.99 -5.22
CA SER A 24 -6.58 7.46 -3.87
C SER A 24 -7.62 6.36 -3.83
N LEU A 25 -7.26 5.20 -3.31
CA LEU A 25 -8.18 4.09 -3.27
C LEU A 25 -7.95 3.26 -2.02
N TYR A 26 -8.94 2.46 -1.70
CA TYR A 26 -8.85 1.53 -0.59
C TYR A 26 -8.65 0.13 -1.14
N ALA A 27 -7.78 -0.63 -0.52
CA ALA A 27 -7.55 -2.01 -0.91
C ALA A 27 -7.42 -2.84 0.36
N ASP A 28 -8.04 -4.01 0.35
CA ASP A 28 -7.99 -4.91 1.49
C ASP A 28 -7.47 -6.28 1.13
N PHE A 29 -7.00 -6.44 -0.09
CA PHE A 29 -6.41 -7.70 -0.52
C PHE A 29 -5.31 -7.39 -1.51
N ALA A 30 -4.25 -8.14 -1.47
CA ALA A 30 -3.12 -7.90 -2.37
C ALA A 30 -2.52 -9.21 -2.83
N GLN A 31 -2.01 -9.21 -4.04
CA GLN A 31 -1.16 -10.28 -4.55
C GLN A 31 0.18 -9.67 -4.88
N VAL A 32 1.23 -10.44 -4.58
CA VAL A 32 2.59 -9.99 -4.81
C VAL A 32 3.28 -11.04 -5.65
N ILE A 33 3.79 -10.61 -6.79
CA ILE A 33 4.39 -11.53 -7.75
C ILE A 33 5.81 -11.10 -8.03
N GLY A 34 6.78 -11.99 -7.77
CA GLY A 34 8.16 -11.73 -8.11
C GLY A 34 8.46 -12.27 -9.47
N THR A 35 9.08 -11.46 -10.32
CA THR A 35 9.45 -11.89 -11.67
C THR A 35 10.93 -12.25 -11.76
N GLY A 36 11.68 -12.03 -10.69
CA GLY A 36 13.13 -12.22 -10.71
C GLY A 36 13.87 -10.92 -10.88
N ASN A 37 13.27 -9.95 -11.56
CA ASN A 37 13.86 -8.63 -11.74
C ASN A 37 13.06 -7.55 -11.05
N GLU A 38 11.78 -7.80 -10.88
CA GLU A 38 10.87 -6.80 -10.34
C GLU A 38 9.84 -7.48 -9.46
N VAL A 39 9.10 -6.67 -8.72
CA VAL A 39 7.99 -7.14 -7.91
C VAL A 39 6.74 -6.43 -8.38
N VAL A 40 5.72 -7.20 -8.68
CA VAL A 40 4.44 -6.67 -9.11
C VAL A 40 3.47 -6.74 -7.94
N LEU A 41 2.92 -5.59 -7.58
CA LEU A 41 1.97 -5.47 -6.49
C LEU A 41 0.60 -5.24 -7.10
N GLN A 42 -0.35 -6.12 -6.79
CA GLN A 42 -1.71 -5.97 -7.27
C GLN A 42 -2.61 -5.77 -6.07
N PHE A 43 -3.34 -4.67 -6.08
CA PHE A 43 -4.21 -4.29 -4.97
C PHE A 43 -5.65 -4.45 -5.36
N TYR A 44 -6.42 -5.11 -4.49
CA TYR A 44 -7.80 -5.46 -4.76
C TYR A 44 -8.69 -4.91 -3.68
N GLU A 45 -9.92 -4.67 -4.07
CA GLU A 45 -10.98 -4.30 -3.15
C GLU A 45 -12.00 -5.43 -3.11
N THR A 46 -12.36 -5.86 -1.90
CA THR A 46 -13.36 -6.89 -1.73
C THR A 46 -14.74 -6.27 -1.81
N ILE A 47 -15.57 -6.81 -2.67
CA ILE A 47 -16.94 -6.35 -2.85
C ILE A 47 -17.86 -7.44 -2.37
N PRO A 48 -18.66 -7.17 -1.34
CA PRO A 48 -19.55 -8.20 -0.82
C PRO A 48 -20.53 -8.65 -1.88
N GLY A 49 -20.85 -9.94 -1.84
CA GLY A 49 -21.80 -10.50 -2.76
C GLY A 49 -23.21 -10.25 -2.31
N THR A 50 -24.14 -10.58 -3.19
CA THR A 50 -25.55 -10.50 -2.89
C THR A 50 -25.91 -11.66 -1.98
N PRO A 51 -26.68 -11.44 -0.89
CA PRO A 51 -27.11 -12.54 -0.06
C PRO A 51 -27.97 -13.52 -0.83
N GLY A 52 -27.70 -14.80 -0.62
CA GLY A 52 -28.52 -15.85 -1.21
C GLY A 52 -29.70 -16.18 -0.34
N PRO A 53 -30.38 -17.27 -0.67
CA PRO A 53 -31.49 -17.74 0.14
C PRO A 53 -31.02 -17.98 1.57
N GLY A 54 -31.81 -17.53 2.52
CA GLY A 54 -31.44 -17.65 3.91
C GLY A 54 -30.52 -16.56 4.41
N GLY A 55 -30.21 -15.57 3.58
CA GLY A 55 -29.40 -14.44 4.01
C GLY A 55 -27.91 -14.70 3.98
N GLN A 56 -27.47 -15.81 3.43
CA GLN A 56 -26.06 -16.14 3.37
C GLN A 56 -25.41 -15.49 2.16
N ILE A 57 -24.18 -15.02 2.36
CA ILE A 57 -23.40 -14.49 1.25
C ILE A 57 -22.62 -15.64 0.65
N GLN A 58 -22.94 -15.95 -0.60
CA GLN A 58 -22.37 -17.12 -1.25
C GLN A 58 -21.21 -16.78 -2.17
N MET A 59 -21.03 -15.51 -2.49
CA MET A 59 -19.98 -15.13 -3.41
C MET A 59 -19.46 -13.76 -3.03
N VAL A 60 -18.15 -13.62 -3.08
CA VAL A 60 -17.48 -12.36 -2.83
C VAL A 60 -16.61 -12.10 -4.04
N ARG A 61 -16.64 -10.88 -4.55
CA ARG A 61 -15.81 -10.50 -5.67
C ARG A 61 -14.61 -9.73 -5.18
N THR A 62 -13.47 -10.01 -5.77
CA THR A 62 -12.24 -9.32 -5.45
C THR A 62 -11.82 -8.58 -6.70
N ARG A 63 -11.98 -7.27 -6.67
CA ARG A 63 -11.80 -6.43 -7.85
C ARG A 63 -10.42 -5.81 -7.84
N LEU A 64 -9.69 -5.99 -8.92
CA LEU A 64 -8.38 -5.37 -9.06
C LEU A 64 -8.54 -3.87 -9.22
N ARG A 65 -7.86 -3.10 -8.37
CA ARG A 65 -7.93 -1.65 -8.41
C ARG A 65 -6.66 -1.02 -8.93
N ALA A 66 -5.52 -1.64 -8.70
CA ALA A 66 -4.26 -1.06 -9.12
C ALA A 66 -3.19 -2.13 -9.23
N THR A 67 -2.32 -1.97 -10.21
CA THR A 67 -1.14 -2.80 -10.36
C THR A 67 0.06 -1.87 -10.39
N ILE A 68 1.02 -2.13 -9.52
CA ILE A 68 2.21 -1.29 -9.42
C ILE A 68 3.42 -2.22 -9.47
N THR A 69 4.34 -1.90 -10.36
CA THR A 69 5.57 -2.68 -10.49
C THR A 69 6.71 -1.85 -9.92
N VAL A 70 7.50 -2.47 -9.05
CA VAL A 70 8.60 -1.79 -8.40
C VAL A 70 9.85 -2.64 -8.52
N SER A 71 11.00 -1.99 -8.36
CA SER A 71 12.27 -2.71 -8.34
C SER A 71 12.36 -3.53 -7.07
N ILE A 72 13.22 -4.54 -7.08
CA ILE A 72 13.41 -5.38 -5.90
C ILE A 72 13.89 -4.57 -4.71
N PRO A 73 14.91 -3.72 -4.83
CA PRO A 73 15.33 -2.92 -3.67
C PRO A 73 14.22 -2.03 -3.13
N HIS A 74 13.40 -1.47 -4.03
CA HIS A 74 12.30 -0.61 -3.59
C HIS A 74 11.24 -1.43 -2.87
N ALA A 75 10.98 -2.64 -3.35
CA ALA A 75 10.02 -3.53 -2.69
C ALA A 75 10.45 -3.85 -1.27
N ILE A 76 11.74 -4.13 -1.08
CA ILE A 76 12.26 -4.42 0.25
C ILE A 76 12.09 -3.20 1.15
N ASN A 77 12.37 -2.04 0.62
CA ASN A 77 12.25 -0.81 1.38
C ASN A 77 10.79 -0.53 1.77
N ILE A 78 9.88 -0.73 0.83
CA ILE A 78 8.45 -0.55 1.12
C ILE A 78 8.04 -1.50 2.24
N GLY A 79 8.47 -2.77 2.16
CA GLY A 79 8.12 -3.74 3.18
C GLY A 79 8.54 -3.30 4.56
N GLY A 80 9.77 -2.80 4.68
CA GLY A 80 10.25 -2.31 5.96
C GLY A 80 9.47 -1.12 6.46
N LEU A 81 9.13 -0.21 5.56
CA LEU A 81 8.37 0.97 5.95
C LEU A 81 6.96 0.59 6.40
N LEU A 82 6.34 -0.35 5.70
CA LEU A 82 5.01 -0.80 6.06
C LEU A 82 4.99 -1.42 7.44
N MET A 83 5.97 -2.28 7.71
CA MET A 83 6.04 -2.93 9.02
C MET A 83 6.24 -1.90 10.12
N LYS A 84 7.09 -0.93 9.87
CA LYS A 84 7.36 0.09 10.86
C LYS A 84 6.11 0.89 11.20
N GLN A 85 5.32 1.23 10.20
CA GLN A 85 4.09 1.99 10.45
C GLN A 85 3.02 1.12 11.11
N ALA A 86 2.93 -0.14 10.71
CA ALA A 86 1.91 -1.03 11.27
C ALA A 86 2.15 -1.33 12.74
N GLU A 87 3.41 -1.33 13.17
CA GLU A 87 3.74 -1.63 14.55
C GLU A 87 3.71 -0.40 15.44
N LYS A 88 3.52 0.75 14.84
CA LYS A 88 3.55 1.98 15.59
C LYS A 88 2.31 2.08 16.45
N PRO A 89 2.45 2.43 17.73
CA PRO A 89 1.26 2.59 18.56
C PRO A 89 0.44 3.79 18.08
N PRO A 90 -0.85 3.80 18.38
CA PRO A 90 -1.67 4.93 17.99
C PRO A 90 -1.12 6.22 18.56
N ALA A 91 -1.17 7.29 17.78
CA ALA A 91 -0.66 8.56 18.22
C ALA A 91 -1.46 9.12 19.39
N ARG A 92 -2.71 8.73 19.48
CA ARG A 92 -3.55 9.17 20.58
C ARG A 92 -4.67 8.16 20.76
N PRO A 93 -5.33 8.19 21.91
CA PRO A 93 -6.43 7.26 22.13
C PRO A 93 -7.48 7.47 21.06
N GLN A 94 -8.05 6.39 20.68
CA GLN A 94 -9.03 6.46 19.63
C GLN A 94 -10.32 6.83 20.22
N ALA A 95 -10.35 7.75 20.70
CA ALA A 95 -11.51 8.23 21.28
C ALA A 95 -12.64 8.36 20.32
N LYS A 96 -11.49 7.86 20.19
CA LYS A 96 -11.80 7.84 19.47
C LYS A 96 -12.47 7.49 18.69
N HIS A 97 -12.66 7.28 18.82
CA HIS A 97 -13.02 7.11 17.90
C HIS A 97 -13.51 6.72 17.82
N GLY A 98 -13.74 6.56 18.54
CA GLY A 98 -13.90 6.37 18.35
C GLY A 98 -13.85 5.95 18.68
N GLU A 99 -13.65 5.78 19.02
CA GLU A 99 -13.36 5.64 19.10
C GLU A 99 -13.10 5.27 19.25
N GLU A 100 -13.23 4.93 19.83
CA GLU A 100 -12.98 4.88 19.87
C GLU A 100 -13.05 4.42 19.83
N ARG A 101 -13.26 3.97 20.53
CA ARG A 101 -13.23 3.78 20.44
C ARG A 101 -13.34 3.51 20.81
N PRO A 102 -13.52 3.09 21.19
CA PRO A 102 -13.38 3.09 21.44
C PRO A 102 -13.58 3.07 21.56
#